data_01a4e9c453f8597cbbe4148a3cb043ee
#
_entry.id   01a4e9c453f8597cbbe4148a3cb043ee
#
_cell.length_a   1.000
_cell.length_b   1.000
_cell.length_c   1.000
_cell.angle_alpha   90.00
_cell.angle_beta   90.00
_cell.angle_gamma   90.00
#
_symmetry.space_group_name_H-M   'P 1'
#
loop_
_entity.id
_entity.type
_entity.pdbx_description
1 polymer ?
#
loop_
_entity_poly.entity_id
_entity_poly.type
_entity_poly.pdbx_seq_one_letter_code
_entity_poly.pdbx_strand_id
1 'polypeptide(L)'
;MKLVKNIEENQKKNNQISDKKAEEAIQTIIKWIGENPGREGLKSTPTRVIKAYKEYFQGYNEDPSKYLTKTFTEVDGYDDMVIEKNISLRSHCEHHMAPIVGFAHVAYIPSKKVVGLSKLARVVDAFSKRLQTQERLTMQIAKTIMDVLQPRGVAVTIDAIHQCMTSRGIKKENTTTITNYFLGAFKDDLSFQNRYLRYINKD
;
A
#
# COMPACT_ATOMS: atom_id res chain seq x y z
N MET A 1 12.25 11.31 6.90
CA MET A 1 12.41 10.71 8.24
C MET A 1 11.60 11.36 9.35
N LYS A 2 11.57 12.69 9.53
CA LYS A 2 10.77 13.34 10.60
C LYS A 2 9.26 13.16 10.49
N LEU A 3 8.67 13.17 9.28
CA LEU A 3 7.20 13.03 9.10
C LEU A 3 6.70 11.61 9.43
N VAL A 4 7.45 10.58 9.09
CA VAL A 4 7.10 9.18 9.37
C VAL A 4 7.19 8.91 10.87
N LYS A 5 8.25 9.40 11.56
CA LYS A 5 8.42 9.27 13.01
C LYS A 5 7.32 9.96 13.82
N ASN A 6 6.89 11.17 13.42
CA ASN A 6 5.82 11.88 14.13
C ASN A 6 4.45 11.18 14.03
N ILE A 7 4.18 10.47 12.93
CA ILE A 7 2.95 9.67 12.79
C ILE A 7 3.01 8.44 13.69
N GLU A 8 4.19 7.80 13.79
CA GLU A 8 4.39 6.59 14.62
C GLU A 8 4.34 6.87 16.12
N GLU A 9 4.90 7.99 16.59
CA GLU A 9 4.89 8.37 18.02
C GLU A 9 3.49 8.76 18.50
N ASN A 10 2.69 9.41 17.67
CA ASN A 10 1.29 9.73 18.00
C ASN A 10 0.38 8.49 17.98
N GLN A 11 0.66 7.48 17.17
CA GLN A 11 -0.12 6.25 17.11
C GLN A 11 0.15 5.30 18.28
N LYS A 12 1.38 5.24 18.79
CA LYS A 12 1.73 4.41 19.95
C LYS A 12 1.15 4.93 21.28
N LYS A 13 0.82 6.20 21.36
CA LYS A 13 0.27 6.82 22.59
C LYS A 13 -1.26 6.76 22.72
N ASN A 14 -2.01 6.40 21.69
CA ASN A 14 -3.44 6.76 21.67
C ASN A 14 -4.45 5.62 21.45
N ASN A 15 -4.12 4.33 21.49
CA ASN A 15 -5.18 3.35 21.29
C ASN A 15 -5.06 2.09 22.15
N GLN A 16 -5.62 2.20 23.36
CA GLN A 16 -6.04 1.05 24.15
C GLN A 16 -7.57 0.81 24.01
N ILE A 17 -8.11 0.96 22.81
CA ILE A 17 -9.49 0.51 22.57
C ILE A 17 -9.46 -1.01 22.48
N SER A 18 -10.18 -1.68 23.39
CA SER A 18 -10.26 -3.13 23.39
C SER A 18 -11.05 -3.66 22.19
N ASP A 19 -10.75 -4.89 21.76
CA ASP A 19 -11.51 -5.59 20.72
C ASP A 19 -13.00 -5.59 21.04
N LYS A 20 -13.37 -5.84 22.32
CA LYS A 20 -14.75 -5.83 22.78
C LYS A 20 -15.46 -4.50 22.47
N LYS A 21 -14.80 -3.38 22.76
CA LYS A 21 -15.37 -2.05 22.48
C LYS A 21 -15.51 -1.79 20.97
N ALA A 22 -14.58 -2.29 20.17
CA ALA A 22 -14.67 -2.22 18.71
C ALA A 22 -15.80 -3.11 18.16
N GLU A 23 -15.99 -4.32 18.73
CA GLU A 23 -17.11 -5.22 18.40
C GLU A 23 -18.47 -4.57 18.73
N GLU A 24 -18.58 -3.89 19.88
CA GLU A 24 -19.78 -3.13 20.27
C GLU A 24 -20.12 -2.02 19.24
N ALA A 25 -19.10 -1.34 18.68
CA ALA A 25 -19.30 -0.37 17.63
C ALA A 25 -19.84 -1.01 16.33
N ILE A 26 -19.34 -2.19 15.95
CA ILE A 26 -19.86 -2.94 14.81
C ILE A 26 -21.32 -3.39 15.06
N GLN A 27 -21.66 -3.83 16.26
CA GLN A 27 -23.06 -4.13 16.60
C GLN A 27 -23.97 -2.91 16.46
N THR A 28 -23.46 -1.75 16.86
CA THR A 28 -24.21 -0.47 16.71
C THR A 28 -24.44 -0.15 15.24
N ILE A 29 -23.43 -0.33 14.37
CA ILE A 29 -23.57 -0.14 12.92
C ILE A 29 -24.61 -1.12 12.34
N ILE A 30 -24.57 -2.40 12.72
CA ILE A 30 -25.53 -3.41 12.26
C ILE A 30 -26.98 -2.99 12.60
N LYS A 31 -27.20 -2.50 13.82
CA LYS A 31 -28.53 -1.98 14.23
C LYS A 31 -28.91 -0.71 13.45
N TRP A 32 -27.95 0.19 13.27
CA TRP A 32 -28.18 1.46 12.57
C TRP A 32 -28.62 1.28 11.11
N ILE A 33 -28.07 0.28 10.41
CA ILE A 33 -28.51 -0.06 9.04
C ILE A 33 -29.85 -0.78 9.00
N GLY A 34 -30.50 -1.04 10.13
CA GLY A 34 -31.82 -1.69 10.24
C GLY A 34 -31.79 -3.20 10.41
N GLU A 35 -30.62 -3.81 10.68
CA GLU A 35 -30.49 -5.27 10.81
C GLU A 35 -30.50 -5.73 12.28
N ASN A 36 -30.90 -6.99 12.51
CA ASN A 36 -30.90 -7.61 13.84
C ASN A 36 -29.58 -8.35 14.10
N PRO A 37 -28.68 -7.83 14.96
CA PRO A 37 -27.41 -8.49 15.26
C PRO A 37 -27.58 -9.82 16.04
N GLY A 38 -28.78 -10.09 16.59
CA GLY A 38 -29.09 -11.32 17.32
C GLY A 38 -29.44 -12.51 16.43
N ARG A 39 -29.74 -12.33 15.14
CA ARG A 39 -30.03 -13.44 14.24
C ARG A 39 -28.79 -14.31 14.01
N GLU A 40 -29.01 -15.60 13.76
CA GLU A 40 -27.95 -16.62 13.70
C GLU A 40 -26.75 -16.22 12.84
N GLY A 41 -26.99 -15.74 11.62
CA GLY A 41 -25.93 -15.35 10.67
C GLY A 41 -25.13 -14.13 11.11
N LEU A 42 -25.60 -13.30 12.03
CA LEU A 42 -24.96 -12.06 12.47
C LEU A 42 -24.36 -12.11 13.89
N LYS A 43 -24.64 -13.12 14.70
CA LYS A 43 -24.15 -13.22 16.08
C LYS A 43 -22.64 -13.08 16.18
N SER A 44 -21.88 -13.66 15.26
CA SER A 44 -20.40 -13.62 15.26
C SER A 44 -19.83 -12.59 14.28
N THR A 45 -20.67 -11.79 13.59
CA THR A 45 -20.22 -10.78 12.62
C THR A 45 -19.33 -9.72 13.26
N PRO A 46 -19.62 -9.16 14.44
CA PRO A 46 -18.72 -8.17 15.06
C PRO A 46 -17.30 -8.69 15.24
N THR A 47 -17.15 -9.87 15.82
CA THR A 47 -15.82 -10.49 16.03
C THR A 47 -15.12 -10.79 14.69
N ARG A 48 -15.85 -11.27 13.69
CA ARG A 48 -15.28 -11.52 12.35
C ARG A 48 -14.80 -10.25 11.69
N VAL A 49 -15.55 -9.15 11.80
CA VAL A 49 -15.17 -7.84 11.24
C VAL A 49 -13.90 -7.33 11.91
N ILE A 50 -13.81 -7.39 13.25
CA ILE A 50 -12.61 -6.94 13.95
C ILE A 50 -11.39 -7.79 13.60
N LYS A 51 -11.55 -9.11 13.45
CA LYS A 51 -10.48 -9.98 12.96
C LYS A 51 -10.02 -9.59 11.56
N ALA A 52 -10.95 -9.37 10.64
CA ALA A 52 -10.64 -8.94 9.27
C ALA A 52 -9.93 -7.57 9.27
N TYR A 53 -10.38 -6.62 10.08
CA TYR A 53 -9.75 -5.30 10.17
C TYR A 53 -8.32 -5.36 10.71
N LYS A 54 -8.02 -6.27 11.62
CA LYS A 54 -6.63 -6.51 12.07
C LYS A 54 -5.73 -6.97 10.91
N GLU A 55 -6.25 -7.76 9.97
CA GLU A 55 -5.51 -8.19 8.79
C GLU A 55 -5.41 -7.05 7.75
N TYR A 56 -6.50 -6.33 7.49
CA TYR A 56 -6.54 -5.23 6.52
C TYR A 56 -5.66 -4.05 6.92
N PHE A 57 -5.52 -3.80 8.21
CA PHE A 57 -4.81 -2.64 8.75
C PHE A 57 -3.54 -3.00 9.53
N GLN A 58 -3.01 -4.21 9.36
CA GLN A 58 -1.79 -4.65 10.05
C GLN A 58 -0.57 -3.78 9.72
N GLY A 59 -0.55 -3.14 8.55
CA GLY A 59 0.53 -2.26 8.12
C GLY A 59 0.80 -1.08 9.05
N TYR A 60 -0.14 -0.71 9.92
CA TYR A 60 0.11 0.27 10.98
C TYR A 60 1.07 -0.23 12.06
N ASN A 61 1.23 -1.55 12.19
CA ASN A 61 2.14 -2.18 13.16
C ASN A 61 3.50 -2.55 12.51
N GLU A 62 3.69 -2.23 11.24
CA GLU A 62 4.88 -2.58 10.47
C GLU A 62 5.71 -1.33 10.13
N ASP A 63 7.04 -1.48 10.16
CA ASP A 63 7.99 -0.51 9.63
C ASP A 63 8.49 -1.00 8.26
N PRO A 64 7.97 -0.44 7.15
CA PRO A 64 8.32 -0.89 5.80
C PRO A 64 9.82 -0.74 5.47
N SER A 65 10.51 0.21 6.11
CA SER A 65 11.94 0.44 5.89
C SER A 65 12.80 -0.77 6.28
N LYS A 66 12.38 -1.52 7.31
CA LYS A 66 13.09 -2.71 7.79
C LYS A 66 13.20 -3.83 6.75
N TYR A 67 12.25 -3.92 5.82
CA TYR A 67 12.33 -4.92 4.76
C TYR A 67 13.49 -4.67 3.80
N LEU A 68 13.93 -3.42 3.66
CA LEU A 68 14.99 -3.00 2.74
C LEU A 68 16.39 -2.97 3.36
N THR A 69 16.53 -3.29 4.66
CA THR A 69 17.85 -3.22 5.34
C THR A 69 18.81 -4.34 4.96
N LYS A 70 18.26 -5.52 4.58
CA LYS A 70 19.08 -6.66 4.14
C LYS A 70 19.33 -6.55 2.63
N THR A 71 20.51 -6.13 2.26
CA THR A 71 20.95 -5.89 0.89
C THR A 71 22.14 -6.77 0.51
N PHE A 72 22.39 -6.88 -0.79
CA PHE A 72 23.54 -7.55 -1.38
C PHE A 72 24.37 -6.50 -2.13
N THR A 73 25.70 -6.63 -2.10
CA THR A 73 26.65 -5.71 -2.78
C THR A 73 27.18 -6.28 -4.09
N GLU A 74 26.94 -7.55 -4.35
CA GLU A 74 27.34 -8.25 -5.58
C GLU A 74 26.38 -7.85 -6.70
N VAL A 75 26.65 -6.75 -7.36
CA VAL A 75 25.89 -6.23 -8.52
C VAL A 75 26.61 -6.46 -9.84
N ASP A 76 27.86 -6.90 -9.82
CA ASP A 76 28.68 -7.29 -10.98
C ASP A 76 28.60 -6.33 -12.18
N GLY A 77 28.54 -5.02 -11.90
CA GLY A 77 28.42 -3.98 -12.94
C GLY A 77 27.03 -3.80 -13.52
N TYR A 78 26.00 -4.41 -12.97
CA TYR A 78 24.61 -4.20 -13.41
C TYR A 78 24.18 -2.75 -13.12
N ASP A 79 23.92 -1.98 -14.16
CA ASP A 79 23.66 -0.53 -14.11
C ASP A 79 22.28 -0.11 -14.65
N ASP A 80 21.44 -1.09 -15.02
CA ASP A 80 20.09 -0.86 -15.54
C ASP A 80 19.02 -1.02 -14.44
N MET A 81 17.77 -0.79 -14.80
CA MET A 81 16.63 -0.87 -13.87
C MET A 81 16.27 -2.31 -13.53
N VAL A 82 16.00 -2.57 -12.26
CA VAL A 82 15.32 -3.78 -11.77
C VAL A 82 13.85 -3.44 -11.62
N ILE A 83 12.96 -4.27 -12.18
CA ILE A 83 11.51 -4.05 -12.18
C ILE A 83 10.79 -5.26 -11.60
N GLU A 84 9.97 -5.03 -10.58
CA GLU A 84 8.93 -5.94 -10.13
C GLU A 84 7.58 -5.44 -10.63
N LYS A 85 6.94 -6.18 -11.52
CA LYS A 85 5.62 -5.82 -12.06
C LYS A 85 4.51 -6.75 -11.54
N ASN A 86 3.27 -6.26 -11.59
CA ASN A 86 2.08 -7.00 -11.18
C ASN A 86 2.10 -7.44 -9.71
N ILE A 87 2.70 -6.64 -8.81
CA ILE A 87 2.60 -6.87 -7.37
C ILE A 87 1.13 -6.64 -6.98
N SER A 88 0.45 -7.70 -6.56
CA SER A 88 -0.96 -7.59 -6.12
C SER A 88 -1.10 -6.57 -5.01
N LEU A 89 -2.05 -5.65 -5.15
CA LEU A 89 -2.29 -4.58 -4.20
C LEU A 89 -3.72 -4.67 -3.67
N ARG A 90 -3.84 -4.66 -2.35
CA ARG A 90 -5.13 -4.58 -1.64
C ARG A 90 -5.00 -3.54 -0.54
N SER A 91 -5.75 -2.46 -0.68
CA SER A 91 -5.73 -1.33 0.25
C SER A 91 -7.16 -0.88 0.56
N HIS A 92 -7.31 0.16 1.37
CA HIS A 92 -8.61 0.74 1.71
C HIS A 92 -8.56 2.25 1.61
N CYS A 93 -9.55 2.80 0.90
CA CYS A 93 -9.73 4.24 0.75
C CYS A 93 -9.96 4.89 2.13
N GLU A 94 -9.18 5.90 2.49
CA GLU A 94 -9.31 6.58 3.78
C GLU A 94 -10.63 7.33 3.95
N HIS A 95 -11.28 7.72 2.84
CA HIS A 95 -12.54 8.47 2.89
C HIS A 95 -13.78 7.62 3.20
N HIS A 96 -13.77 6.34 2.80
CA HIS A 96 -14.94 5.47 2.89
C HIS A 96 -14.66 4.09 3.49
N MET A 97 -13.41 3.80 3.82
CA MET A 97 -12.93 2.46 4.22
C MET A 97 -13.29 1.36 3.21
N ALA A 98 -13.58 1.74 1.97
CA ALA A 98 -13.89 0.82 0.88
C ALA A 98 -12.60 0.27 0.26
N PRO A 99 -12.60 -0.98 -0.24
CA PRO A 99 -11.40 -1.57 -0.83
C PRO A 99 -10.89 -0.81 -2.06
N ILE A 100 -9.57 -0.82 -2.20
CA ILE A 100 -8.80 -0.46 -3.39
C ILE A 100 -8.07 -1.73 -3.82
N VAL A 101 -8.33 -2.21 -5.03
CA VAL A 101 -7.79 -3.48 -5.52
C VAL A 101 -7.14 -3.28 -6.88
N GLY A 102 -5.91 -3.73 -7.02
CA GLY A 102 -5.16 -3.58 -8.28
C GLY A 102 -3.76 -4.13 -8.19
N PHE A 103 -2.85 -3.47 -8.89
CA PHE A 103 -1.45 -3.87 -8.97
C PHE A 103 -0.53 -2.67 -8.76
N ALA A 104 0.62 -2.94 -8.17
CA ALA A 104 1.74 -2.01 -8.12
C ALA A 104 2.89 -2.53 -9.00
N HIS A 105 3.58 -1.60 -9.65
CA HIS A 105 4.81 -1.84 -10.38
C HIS A 105 5.89 -0.98 -9.74
N VAL A 106 6.98 -1.61 -9.36
CA VAL A 106 8.08 -0.96 -8.66
C VAL A 106 9.38 -1.20 -9.42
N ALA A 107 10.09 -0.12 -9.72
CA ALA A 107 11.41 -0.22 -10.30
C ALA A 107 12.42 0.64 -9.55
N TYR A 108 13.67 0.20 -9.54
CA TYR A 108 14.79 1.02 -9.08
C TYR A 108 16.03 0.75 -9.93
N ILE A 109 16.92 1.74 -10.01
CA ILE A 109 18.23 1.59 -10.67
C ILE A 109 19.26 1.48 -9.56
N PRO A 110 19.91 0.30 -9.37
CA PRO A 110 20.89 0.11 -8.32
C PRO A 110 22.03 1.13 -8.40
N SER A 111 22.61 1.49 -7.23
CA SER A 111 23.91 2.19 -7.18
C SER A 111 25.02 1.21 -6.74
N LYS A 112 25.02 0.83 -5.47
CA LYS A 112 26.02 -0.08 -4.88
C LYS A 112 25.37 -1.31 -4.25
N LYS A 113 24.05 -1.35 -4.17
CA LYS A 113 23.31 -2.39 -3.44
C LYS A 113 22.08 -2.81 -4.20
N VAL A 114 21.77 -4.09 -4.14
CA VAL A 114 20.49 -4.67 -4.56
C VAL A 114 19.77 -5.27 -3.37
N VAL A 115 18.46 -5.33 -3.45
CA VAL A 115 17.60 -5.93 -2.43
C VAL A 115 16.89 -7.15 -3.01
N GLY A 116 16.59 -8.12 -2.16
CA GLY A 116 15.81 -9.29 -2.61
C GLY A 116 14.42 -8.85 -3.10
N LEU A 117 14.00 -9.35 -4.27
CA LEU A 117 12.78 -8.96 -4.98
C LEU A 117 11.53 -9.00 -4.08
N SER A 118 11.38 -10.07 -3.29
CA SER A 118 10.29 -10.20 -2.32
C SER A 118 10.19 -9.08 -1.28
N LYS A 119 11.26 -8.29 -1.09
CA LYS A 119 11.26 -7.17 -0.14
C LYS A 119 10.53 -5.96 -0.68
N LEU A 120 10.58 -5.75 -2.01
CA LEU A 120 9.80 -4.70 -2.68
C LEU A 120 8.29 -4.98 -2.52
N ALA A 121 7.87 -6.22 -2.75
CA ALA A 121 6.48 -6.62 -2.54
C ALA A 121 6.03 -6.42 -1.08
N ARG A 122 6.88 -6.72 -0.09
CA ARG A 122 6.58 -6.48 1.32
C ARG A 122 6.45 -5.00 1.68
N VAL A 123 7.21 -4.12 1.05
CA VAL A 123 7.06 -2.67 1.22
C VAL A 123 5.72 -2.22 0.68
N VAL A 124 5.31 -2.71 -0.50
CA VAL A 124 4.00 -2.44 -1.09
C VAL A 124 2.90 -2.91 -0.12
N ASP A 125 2.97 -4.15 0.36
CA ASP A 125 1.99 -4.72 1.30
C ASP A 125 1.85 -3.90 2.58
N ALA A 126 2.98 -3.56 3.23
CA ALA A 126 2.98 -2.85 4.50
C ALA A 126 2.36 -1.44 4.41
N PHE A 127 2.54 -0.75 3.28
CA PHE A 127 1.88 0.53 3.05
C PHE A 127 0.42 0.36 2.60
N SER A 128 0.12 -0.68 1.81
CA SER A 128 -1.24 -0.93 1.33
C SER A 128 -2.21 -1.30 2.45
N LYS A 129 -1.73 -2.01 3.47
CA LYS A 129 -2.53 -2.42 4.64
C LYS A 129 -2.73 -1.29 5.65
N ARG A 130 -3.11 -0.10 5.14
CA ARG A 130 -3.44 1.12 5.89
C ARG A 130 -4.63 1.81 5.21
N LEU A 131 -5.20 2.81 5.86
CA LEU A 131 -6.11 3.74 5.21
C LEU A 131 -5.30 4.69 4.32
N GLN A 132 -5.61 4.76 3.01
CA GLN A 132 -4.77 5.44 2.02
C GLN A 132 -5.58 6.30 1.04
N THR A 133 -4.92 7.33 0.51
CA THR A 133 -5.15 7.79 -0.85
C THR A 133 -4.13 7.13 -1.76
N GLN A 134 -4.46 6.87 -3.01
CA GLN A 134 -3.55 6.16 -3.93
C GLN A 134 -2.28 6.97 -4.21
N GLU A 135 -2.40 8.29 -4.28
CA GLU A 135 -1.28 9.21 -4.49
C GLU A 135 -0.27 9.13 -3.33
N ARG A 136 -0.77 9.15 -2.09
CA ARG A 136 0.07 9.02 -0.90
C ARG A 136 0.73 7.66 -0.82
N LEU A 137 0.01 6.59 -1.11
CA LEU A 137 0.52 5.22 -1.14
C LEU A 137 1.69 5.10 -2.14
N THR A 138 1.49 5.57 -3.38
CA THR A 138 2.51 5.55 -4.45
C THR A 138 3.78 6.30 -4.03
N MET A 139 3.59 7.51 -3.47
CA MET A 139 4.69 8.34 -2.97
C MET A 139 5.44 7.68 -1.80
N GLN A 140 4.73 7.10 -0.83
CA GLN A 140 5.35 6.49 0.36
C GLN A 140 6.22 5.30 -0.03
N ILE A 141 5.78 4.43 -0.93
CA ILE A 141 6.55 3.31 -1.45
C ILE A 141 7.84 3.84 -2.11
N ALA A 142 7.72 4.77 -3.06
CA ALA A 142 8.86 5.29 -3.80
C ALA A 142 9.90 5.98 -2.89
N LYS A 143 9.44 6.83 -1.97
CA LYS A 143 10.34 7.53 -1.03
C LYS A 143 11.05 6.57 -0.08
N THR A 144 10.36 5.57 0.45
CA THR A 144 10.98 4.59 1.35
C THR A 144 12.08 3.81 0.65
N ILE A 145 11.88 3.41 -0.60
CA ILE A 145 12.89 2.72 -1.40
C ILE A 145 14.08 3.66 -1.66
N MET A 146 13.81 4.91 -2.05
CA MET A 146 14.86 5.91 -2.29
C MET A 146 15.69 6.19 -1.04
N ASP A 147 15.04 6.38 0.10
CA ASP A 147 15.71 6.76 1.35
C ASP A 147 16.58 5.62 1.93
N VAL A 148 16.12 4.36 1.80
CA VAL A 148 16.82 3.22 2.43
C VAL A 148 17.88 2.62 1.51
N LEU A 149 17.57 2.39 0.24
CA LEU A 149 18.50 1.77 -0.70
C LEU A 149 19.47 2.77 -1.34
N GLN A 150 19.09 4.05 -1.38
CA GLN A 150 19.84 5.13 -2.05
C GLN A 150 20.23 4.75 -3.50
N PRO A 151 19.26 4.29 -4.30
CA PRO A 151 19.50 3.93 -5.69
C PRO A 151 19.66 5.19 -6.54
N ARG A 152 20.07 5.05 -7.80
CA ARG A 152 20.15 6.17 -8.76
C ARG A 152 18.76 6.72 -9.12
N GLY A 153 17.72 5.93 -9.01
CA GLY A 153 16.34 6.32 -9.25
C GLY A 153 15.33 5.27 -8.82
N VAL A 154 14.09 5.70 -8.60
CA VAL A 154 12.95 4.85 -8.25
C VAL A 154 11.75 5.26 -9.09
N ALA A 155 11.00 4.28 -9.58
CA ALA A 155 9.71 4.46 -10.21
C ALA A 155 8.67 3.56 -9.55
N VAL A 156 7.52 4.12 -9.23
CA VAL A 156 6.37 3.36 -8.72
C VAL A 156 5.13 3.76 -9.49
N THR A 157 4.41 2.78 -10.00
CA THR A 157 3.09 2.93 -10.64
C THR A 157 2.10 2.06 -9.90
N ILE A 158 0.93 2.59 -9.60
CA ILE A 158 -0.21 1.83 -9.09
C ILE A 158 -1.36 2.00 -10.05
N ASP A 159 -1.94 0.88 -10.50
CA ASP A 159 -3.18 0.82 -11.27
C ASP A 159 -4.21 0.03 -10.45
N ALA A 160 -5.28 0.68 -10.03
CA ALA A 160 -6.24 0.09 -9.12
C ALA A 160 -7.67 0.58 -9.31
N ILE A 161 -8.61 -0.30 -8.97
CA ILE A 161 -10.04 -0.04 -8.92
C ILE A 161 -10.41 0.40 -7.50
N HIS A 162 -11.15 1.50 -7.39
CA HIS A 162 -11.67 2.02 -6.13
C HIS A 162 -13.13 1.63 -5.95
N GLN A 163 -13.42 0.72 -5.01
CA GLN A 163 -14.80 0.27 -4.80
C GLN A 163 -15.72 1.37 -4.26
N CYS A 164 -15.18 2.43 -3.66
CA CYS A 164 -15.97 3.61 -3.31
C CYS A 164 -16.56 4.35 -4.53
N MET A 165 -16.02 4.13 -5.74
CA MET A 165 -16.51 4.68 -7.00
C MET A 165 -17.35 3.67 -7.80
N THR A 166 -17.06 2.38 -7.69
CA THR A 166 -17.70 1.34 -8.50
C THR A 166 -18.96 0.78 -7.83
N SER A 167 -18.91 0.47 -6.52
CA SER A 167 -20.02 -0.18 -5.80
C SER A 167 -21.06 0.82 -5.26
N ARG A 168 -20.77 2.10 -5.21
CA ARG A 168 -21.63 3.17 -4.71
C ARG A 168 -21.31 4.52 -5.41
N GLY A 169 -22.01 5.58 -5.04
CA GLY A 169 -21.77 6.94 -5.55
C GLY A 169 -22.02 7.01 -7.06
N ILE A 170 -20.99 7.33 -7.83
CA ILE A 170 -21.11 7.52 -9.28
C ILE A 170 -21.20 6.22 -10.11
N LYS A 171 -21.01 5.05 -9.49
CA LYS A 171 -21.19 3.69 -10.08
C LYS A 171 -20.47 3.51 -11.43
N LYS A 172 -19.18 3.87 -11.49
CA LYS A 172 -18.33 3.71 -12.69
C LYS A 172 -17.55 2.39 -12.61
N GLU A 173 -18.13 1.30 -13.09
CA GLU A 173 -17.63 -0.07 -12.88
C GLU A 173 -16.28 -0.36 -13.55
N ASN A 174 -16.02 0.21 -14.72
CA ASN A 174 -14.80 -0.06 -15.51
C ASN A 174 -13.73 1.04 -15.35
N THR A 175 -13.81 1.84 -14.28
CA THR A 175 -12.84 2.92 -14.07
C THR A 175 -11.70 2.42 -13.21
N THR A 176 -10.47 2.52 -13.72
CA THR A 176 -9.25 2.38 -12.95
C THR A 176 -8.60 3.74 -12.70
N THR A 177 -7.79 3.82 -11.67
CA THR A 177 -6.99 4.99 -11.34
C THR A 177 -5.52 4.61 -11.45
N ILE A 178 -4.76 5.37 -12.24
CA ILE A 178 -3.31 5.17 -12.37
C ILE A 178 -2.60 6.34 -11.70
N THR A 179 -1.66 6.01 -10.80
CA THR A 179 -0.76 6.98 -10.17
C THR A 179 0.68 6.59 -10.38
N ASN A 180 1.52 7.57 -10.69
CA ASN A 180 2.95 7.39 -10.92
C ASN A 180 3.75 8.27 -9.96
N TYR A 181 4.88 7.77 -9.48
CA TYR A 181 5.85 8.57 -8.74
C TYR A 181 7.28 8.21 -9.12
N PHE A 182 8.01 9.21 -9.64
CA PHE A 182 9.37 9.07 -10.16
C PHE A 182 10.35 9.87 -9.34
N LEU A 183 11.52 9.29 -9.04
CA LEU A 183 12.60 9.91 -8.29
C LEU A 183 13.96 9.63 -8.97
N GLY A 184 14.91 10.57 -8.83
CA GLY A 184 16.24 10.48 -9.42
C GLY A 184 16.19 10.26 -10.92
N ALA A 185 16.98 9.34 -11.46
CA ALA A 185 17.11 9.12 -12.89
C ALA A 185 15.78 8.92 -13.63
N PHE A 186 14.76 8.33 -13.01
CA PHE A 186 13.43 8.22 -13.63
C PHE A 186 12.69 9.56 -13.73
N LYS A 187 13.01 10.52 -12.87
CA LYS A 187 12.43 11.87 -12.94
C LYS A 187 13.23 12.77 -13.89
N ASP A 188 14.55 12.62 -13.89
CA ASP A 188 15.47 13.55 -14.55
C ASP A 188 15.76 13.16 -16.01
N ASP A 189 15.55 11.89 -16.39
CA ASP A 189 15.77 11.35 -17.73
C ASP A 189 14.53 10.61 -18.26
N LEU A 190 13.89 11.23 -19.25
CA LEU A 190 12.70 10.68 -19.92
C LEU A 190 12.95 9.33 -20.60
N SER A 191 14.19 9.00 -20.96
CA SER A 191 14.51 7.70 -21.57
C SER A 191 14.27 6.55 -20.61
N PHE A 192 14.69 6.68 -19.33
CA PHE A 192 14.42 5.71 -18.28
C PHE A 192 12.92 5.63 -17.99
N GLN A 193 12.26 6.78 -17.88
CA GLN A 193 10.82 6.83 -17.62
C GLN A 193 10.02 6.12 -18.73
N ASN A 194 10.31 6.43 -20.02
CA ASN A 194 9.63 5.83 -21.15
C ASN A 194 9.90 4.32 -21.26
N ARG A 195 11.13 3.88 -20.97
CA ARG A 195 11.46 2.44 -20.95
C ARG A 195 10.68 1.72 -19.86
N TYR A 196 10.63 2.28 -18.65
CA TYR A 196 9.86 1.73 -17.54
C TYR A 196 8.37 1.61 -17.91
N LEU A 197 7.74 2.67 -18.39
CA LEU A 197 6.33 2.66 -18.78
C LEU A 197 6.05 1.65 -19.90
N ARG A 198 6.99 1.47 -20.84
CA ARG A 198 6.87 0.44 -21.88
C ARG A 198 6.93 -0.99 -21.29
N TYR A 199 7.79 -1.23 -20.30
CA TYR A 199 7.92 -2.55 -19.70
C TYR A 199 6.70 -2.94 -18.87
N ILE A 200 6.11 -2.01 -18.13
CA ILE A 200 4.93 -2.32 -17.29
C ILE A 200 3.65 -2.50 -18.14
N ASN A 201 3.58 -1.89 -19.32
CA ASN A 201 2.44 -1.97 -20.25
C ASN A 201 2.56 -3.11 -21.30
N LYS A 202 3.66 -3.88 -21.28
CA LYS A 202 3.77 -5.10 -22.08
C LYS A 202 3.12 -6.25 -21.32
N ASP A 203 2.18 -6.91 -22.01
CA ASP A 203 1.57 -8.17 -21.58
C ASP A 203 2.60 -9.31 -21.46
#